data_3328ed67aba7b82d2fd02819d0254cfd
#
_entry.id   3328ed67aba7b82d2fd02819d0254cfd
#
_cell.length_a   1.000
_cell.length_b   1.000
_cell.length_c   1.000
_cell.angle_alpha   90.00
_cell.angle_beta   90.00
_cell.angle_gamma   90.00
#
_symmetry.space_group_name_H-M   'P 1'
#
loop_
_entity.id
_entity.type
_entity.pdbx_description
1 polymer ?
#
loop_
_entity_poly.entity_id
_entity_poly.type
_entity_poly.pdbx_seq_one_letter_code
_entity_poly.pdbx_strand_id
1 'polypeptide(L)'
;FDFQIRRDADVRFIDVDLNAAIDITTGTAATANSIDGVALSITRAANSPTSNVAVDATNVKWGSFEFRATGDDLKIEQITASSTASGLAGLDNGKLFLNGVQVGSTQDIANGGTTVFTLGSQMILTRGTVAVVDVYSDAKTAAGASMTNGQTVLVGVSVAVADTEGVKSGDRI
;
A
#
# COMPACT_ATOMS: atom_id res chain seq x y z
N PHE A 1 -19.22 12.78 11.87
CA PHE A 1 -20.48 12.99 12.61
C PHE A 1 -20.14 13.23 14.06
N ASP A 2 -20.41 14.42 14.56
CA ASP A 2 -20.22 14.77 15.97
C ASP A 2 -21.63 14.89 16.61
N PHE A 3 -21.95 13.98 17.52
CA PHE A 3 -23.18 14.05 18.30
C PHE A 3 -22.82 14.54 19.71
N GLN A 4 -23.27 15.72 20.05
CA GLN A 4 -22.99 16.34 21.33
C GLN A 4 -24.29 16.62 22.09
N ILE A 5 -24.38 16.10 23.32
CA ILE A 5 -25.36 16.56 24.32
C ILE A 5 -24.69 17.74 25.04
N ARG A 6 -25.15 18.96 24.76
CA ARG A 6 -24.52 20.18 25.29
C ARG A 6 -25.07 20.67 26.61
N ARG A 7 -26.26 20.21 26.96
CA ARG A 7 -26.97 20.62 28.21
C ARG A 7 -27.83 19.50 28.69
N ASP A 8 -28.09 19.46 30.01
CA ASP A 8 -28.99 18.51 30.65
C ASP A 8 -30.42 18.60 30.10
N ALA A 9 -30.81 19.75 29.54
CA ALA A 9 -32.08 19.94 28.89
C ALA A 9 -32.23 19.30 27.52
N ASP A 10 -31.13 18.86 26.92
CA ASP A 10 -31.14 18.26 25.58
C ASP A 10 -31.64 16.81 25.58
N VAL A 11 -31.62 16.17 26.75
CA VAL A 11 -32.16 14.83 26.96
C VAL A 11 -32.97 14.81 28.26
N ARG A 12 -34.22 14.37 28.15
CA ARG A 12 -35.11 14.22 29.31
C ARG A 12 -35.44 12.75 29.53
N PHE A 13 -35.07 12.23 30.67
CA PHE A 13 -35.53 10.92 31.14
C PHE A 13 -36.66 11.07 32.11
N ILE A 14 -37.68 10.27 32.00
CA ILE A 14 -38.84 10.24 32.89
C ILE A 14 -38.93 8.82 33.42
N ASP A 15 -38.97 8.67 34.73
CA ASP A 15 -39.41 7.43 35.38
C ASP A 15 -40.90 7.22 35.06
N VAL A 16 -41.22 6.14 34.38
CA VAL A 16 -42.58 5.87 33.85
C VAL A 16 -43.53 5.54 35.00
N ASP A 17 -43.04 4.96 36.08
CA ASP A 17 -43.86 4.52 37.21
C ASP A 17 -44.19 5.70 38.14
N LEU A 18 -43.23 6.61 38.32
CA LEU A 18 -43.38 7.76 39.21
C LEU A 18 -43.73 9.06 38.47
N ASN A 19 -43.71 9.05 37.14
CA ASN A 19 -43.88 10.23 36.29
C ASN A 19 -42.99 11.42 36.71
N ALA A 20 -41.84 11.11 37.29
CA ALA A 20 -40.85 12.07 37.77
C ALA A 20 -39.70 12.21 36.80
N ALA A 21 -39.20 13.45 36.60
CA ALA A 21 -38.00 13.69 35.80
C ALA A 21 -36.78 13.13 36.56
N ILE A 22 -35.98 12.32 35.88
CA ILE A 22 -34.68 11.86 36.40
C ILE A 22 -33.67 12.93 36.08
N ASP A 23 -33.05 13.49 37.08
CA ASP A 23 -31.94 14.43 36.91
C ASP A 23 -30.68 13.66 36.57
N ILE A 24 -30.22 13.84 35.32
CA ILE A 24 -28.99 13.24 34.83
C ILE A 24 -27.87 14.27 34.93
N THR A 25 -26.92 13.98 35.78
CA THR A 25 -25.66 14.70 35.70
C THR A 25 -24.98 14.33 34.41
N THR A 26 -24.88 15.28 33.48
CA THR A 26 -24.11 15.06 32.23
C THR A 26 -22.69 14.67 32.60
N GLY A 27 -22.39 13.40 32.44
CA GLY A 27 -21.03 12.89 32.60
C GLY A 27 -20.12 13.47 31.55
N THR A 28 -18.87 13.64 31.92
CA THR A 28 -17.80 14.17 31.10
C THR A 28 -17.76 13.56 29.71
N ALA A 29 -17.64 14.43 28.75
CA ALA A 29 -17.53 14.22 27.32
C ALA A 29 -17.01 12.86 26.86
N ALA A 30 -17.74 12.28 25.93
CA ALA A 30 -17.21 11.25 25.07
C ALA A 30 -15.87 11.71 24.49
N THR A 31 -14.86 10.87 24.57
CA THR A 31 -13.61 11.06 23.83
C THR A 31 -13.97 11.14 22.36
N ALA A 32 -13.57 12.20 21.69
CA ALA A 32 -13.77 12.32 20.25
C ALA A 32 -13.05 11.16 19.56
N ASN A 33 -13.79 10.29 18.89
CA ASN A 33 -13.22 9.32 18.00
C ASN A 33 -13.04 10.01 16.65
N SER A 34 -11.79 10.19 16.21
CA SER A 34 -11.53 10.60 14.84
C SER A 34 -11.79 9.41 13.90
N ILE A 35 -12.52 9.67 12.84
CA ILE A 35 -12.64 8.72 11.74
C ILE A 35 -11.47 9.03 10.82
N ASP A 36 -10.44 8.18 10.84
CA ASP A 36 -9.33 8.30 9.91
C ASP A 36 -9.78 7.85 8.51
N GLY A 37 -9.39 8.64 7.51
CA GLY A 37 -9.56 8.28 6.12
C GLY A 37 -8.74 7.04 5.75
N VAL A 38 -8.98 6.53 4.55
CA VAL A 38 -8.17 5.44 3.98
C VAL A 38 -6.74 5.93 3.77
N ALA A 39 -5.73 5.15 4.16
CA ALA A 39 -4.34 5.46 3.91
C ALA A 39 -3.53 4.21 3.55
N LEU A 40 -2.53 4.39 2.68
CA LEU A 40 -1.56 3.36 2.29
C LEU A 40 -0.18 3.74 2.78
N SER A 41 0.46 2.83 3.50
CA SER A 41 1.88 2.93 3.85
C SER A 41 2.68 1.91 3.05
N ILE A 42 3.78 2.36 2.43
CA ILE A 42 4.72 1.51 1.70
C ILE A 42 6.09 1.69 2.33
N THR A 43 6.68 0.60 2.80
CA THR A 43 8.02 0.61 3.39
C THR A 43 8.86 -0.52 2.82
N ARG A 44 10.18 -0.34 2.74
CA ARG A 44 11.07 -1.42 2.35
C ARG A 44 11.10 -2.48 3.44
N ALA A 45 10.88 -3.74 3.09
CA ALA A 45 10.90 -4.84 4.04
C ALA A 45 12.33 -5.08 4.58
N ALA A 46 12.43 -5.46 5.85
CA ALA A 46 13.73 -5.73 6.49
C ALA A 46 14.52 -6.87 5.81
N ASN A 47 13.82 -7.82 5.20
CA ASN A 47 14.38 -8.94 4.45
C ASN A 47 14.61 -8.65 2.96
N SER A 48 14.51 -7.38 2.54
CA SER A 48 14.80 -6.97 1.17
C SER A 48 16.27 -7.30 0.82
N PRO A 49 16.54 -7.93 -0.34
CA PRO A 49 17.90 -8.34 -0.70
C PRO A 49 18.88 -7.17 -0.76
N THR A 50 20.12 -7.42 -0.34
CA THR A 50 21.25 -6.49 -0.41
C THR A 50 22.53 -7.17 -0.93
N SER A 51 22.42 -8.44 -1.35
CA SER A 51 23.55 -9.24 -1.79
C SER A 51 23.93 -9.01 -3.25
N ASN A 52 25.14 -9.39 -3.60
CA ASN A 52 25.60 -9.39 -5.00
C ASN A 52 24.83 -10.45 -5.82
N VAL A 53 24.57 -10.12 -7.07
CA VAL A 53 23.87 -10.97 -8.04
C VAL A 53 24.83 -11.31 -9.17
N ALA A 54 24.78 -12.53 -9.66
CA ALA A 54 25.58 -12.95 -10.82
C ALA A 54 25.04 -12.26 -12.10
N VAL A 55 25.95 -11.93 -13.00
CA VAL A 55 25.62 -11.44 -14.34
C VAL A 55 24.78 -12.50 -15.05
N ASP A 56 23.79 -12.08 -15.80
CA ASP A 56 22.83 -12.92 -16.56
C ASP A 56 21.98 -13.87 -15.70
N ALA A 57 21.99 -13.72 -14.38
CA ALA A 57 21.04 -14.46 -13.51
C ALA A 57 19.60 -14.11 -13.90
N THR A 58 18.74 -15.09 -13.94
CA THR A 58 17.32 -14.92 -14.26
C THR A 58 16.45 -14.92 -13.01
N ASN A 59 15.35 -14.21 -13.07
CA ASN A 59 14.34 -14.14 -12.01
C ASN A 59 14.94 -13.74 -10.65
N VAL A 60 15.76 -12.71 -10.64
CA VAL A 60 16.43 -12.17 -9.46
C VAL A 60 15.46 -11.29 -8.66
N LYS A 61 15.37 -11.52 -7.36
CA LYS A 61 14.66 -10.64 -6.44
C LYS A 61 15.51 -9.42 -6.11
N TRP A 62 15.07 -8.24 -6.53
CA TRP A 62 15.77 -6.98 -6.29
C TRP A 62 15.30 -6.22 -5.07
N GLY A 63 14.05 -6.40 -4.69
CA GLY A 63 13.48 -5.71 -3.53
C GLY A 63 12.23 -6.38 -3.01
N SER A 64 11.99 -6.16 -1.71
CA SER A 64 10.75 -6.50 -1.02
C SER A 64 10.20 -5.25 -0.36
N PHE A 65 8.89 -5.04 -0.45
CA PHE A 65 8.19 -3.88 0.09
C PHE A 65 6.95 -4.33 0.86
N GLU A 66 6.77 -3.77 2.03
CA GLU A 66 5.60 -3.99 2.88
C GLU A 66 4.55 -2.92 2.59
N PHE A 67 3.37 -3.37 2.25
CA PHE A 67 2.19 -2.54 2.00
C PHE A 67 1.21 -2.73 3.14
N ARG A 68 0.73 -1.65 3.72
CA ARG A 68 -0.26 -1.67 4.80
C ARG A 68 -1.36 -0.66 4.51
N ALA A 69 -2.60 -1.12 4.47
CA ALA A 69 -3.79 -0.29 4.43
C ALA A 69 -4.30 0.01 5.84
N THR A 70 -4.76 1.24 6.08
CA THR A 70 -5.44 1.68 7.30
C THR A 70 -6.75 2.36 6.94
N GLY A 71 -7.70 2.41 7.88
CA GLY A 71 -9.03 2.97 7.66
C GLY A 71 -9.98 1.96 7.00
N ASP A 72 -9.71 1.50 5.80
CA ASP A 72 -10.53 0.51 5.06
C ASP A 72 -9.64 -0.53 4.35
N ASP A 73 -10.25 -1.60 3.84
CA ASP A 73 -9.62 -2.48 2.86
C ASP A 73 -9.37 -1.66 1.59
N LEU A 74 -8.19 -1.83 0.98
CA LEU A 74 -7.76 -0.99 -0.14
C LEU A 74 -7.55 -1.83 -1.40
N LYS A 75 -8.24 -1.47 -2.46
CA LYS A 75 -7.99 -1.99 -3.79
C LYS A 75 -6.90 -1.14 -4.46
N ILE A 76 -5.90 -1.81 -5.03
CA ILE A 76 -4.84 -1.19 -5.82
C ILE A 76 -4.97 -1.69 -7.26
N GLU A 77 -5.09 -0.77 -8.20
CA GLU A 77 -5.26 -1.08 -9.62
C GLU A 77 -3.93 -1.10 -10.37
N GLN A 78 -2.99 -0.26 -9.96
CA GLN A 78 -1.67 -0.15 -10.58
C GLN A 78 -0.58 0.03 -9.53
N ILE A 79 0.58 -0.56 -9.78
CA ILE A 79 1.82 -0.29 -9.04
C ILE A 79 2.85 0.21 -10.04
N THR A 80 3.47 1.33 -9.72
CA THR A 80 4.59 1.85 -10.49
C THR A 80 5.90 1.32 -9.91
N ALA A 81 6.68 0.63 -10.73
CA ALA A 81 8.03 0.24 -10.39
C ALA A 81 9.04 1.17 -11.08
N SER A 82 10.13 1.46 -10.41
CA SER A 82 11.26 2.22 -10.92
C SER A 82 12.56 1.47 -10.68
N SER A 83 13.53 1.64 -11.55
CA SER A 83 14.89 1.17 -11.31
C SER A 83 15.88 2.31 -11.44
N THR A 84 16.93 2.28 -10.62
CA THR A 84 18.14 3.08 -10.83
C THR A 84 19.29 2.10 -10.99
N ALA A 85 19.77 1.97 -12.20
CA ALA A 85 20.83 1.02 -12.54
C ALA A 85 21.95 1.77 -13.27
N SER A 86 23.16 1.72 -12.72
CA SER A 86 24.29 2.49 -13.26
C SER A 86 24.66 2.03 -14.66
N GLY A 87 24.57 2.96 -15.63
CA GLY A 87 24.94 2.71 -17.03
C GLY A 87 23.98 1.81 -17.81
N LEU A 88 22.75 1.58 -17.33
CA LEU A 88 21.77 0.72 -17.99
C LEU A 88 20.54 1.50 -18.46
N ALA A 89 19.86 0.99 -19.49
CA ALA A 89 18.59 1.53 -19.97
C ALA A 89 17.38 1.02 -19.14
N GLY A 90 17.54 -0.04 -18.36
CA GLY A 90 16.50 -0.67 -17.56
C GLY A 90 16.83 -2.12 -17.25
N LEU A 91 15.85 -2.84 -16.70
CA LEU A 91 15.95 -4.25 -16.33
C LEU A 91 14.99 -5.08 -17.18
N ASP A 92 15.45 -6.22 -17.66
CA ASP A 92 14.69 -7.16 -18.50
C ASP A 92 13.73 -8.01 -17.66
N ASN A 93 12.55 -8.32 -18.22
CA ASN A 93 11.58 -9.26 -17.65
C ASN A 93 11.14 -8.94 -16.21
N GLY A 94 10.83 -7.68 -15.93
CA GLY A 94 10.33 -7.25 -14.61
C GLY A 94 8.99 -7.89 -14.26
N LYS A 95 8.85 -8.33 -13.00
CA LYS A 95 7.67 -9.00 -12.45
C LYS A 95 7.40 -8.49 -11.04
N LEU A 96 6.13 -8.39 -10.68
CA LEU A 96 5.70 -8.15 -9.31
C LEU A 96 5.04 -9.40 -8.71
N PHE A 97 5.36 -9.70 -7.47
CA PHE A 97 4.75 -10.79 -6.72
C PHE A 97 4.11 -10.24 -5.45
N LEU A 98 2.84 -10.53 -5.26
CA LEU A 98 2.11 -10.24 -4.02
C LEU A 98 2.06 -11.51 -3.18
N ASN A 99 2.68 -11.49 -2.00
CA ASN A 99 2.75 -12.64 -1.10
C ASN A 99 3.16 -13.95 -1.83
N GLY A 100 4.10 -13.84 -2.77
CA GLY A 100 4.62 -14.97 -3.55
C GLY A 100 3.82 -15.35 -4.80
N VAL A 101 2.72 -14.65 -5.11
CA VAL A 101 1.93 -14.86 -6.34
C VAL A 101 2.17 -13.70 -7.30
N GLN A 102 2.51 -14.00 -8.56
CA GLN A 102 2.71 -12.96 -9.57
C GLN A 102 1.41 -12.18 -9.82
N VAL A 103 1.53 -10.85 -9.83
CA VAL A 103 0.46 -9.92 -10.15
C VAL A 103 0.86 -9.03 -11.32
N GLY A 104 -0.10 -8.74 -12.21
CA GLY A 104 0.20 -8.03 -13.45
C GLY A 104 0.98 -8.88 -14.47
N SER A 105 1.29 -8.29 -15.60
CA SER A 105 2.08 -8.91 -16.68
C SER A 105 3.57 -8.64 -16.51
N THR A 106 4.40 -9.55 -17.04
CA THR A 106 5.85 -9.33 -17.14
C THR A 106 6.13 -8.22 -18.14
N GLN A 107 7.00 -7.27 -17.79
CA GLN A 107 7.44 -6.16 -18.66
C GLN A 107 8.76 -5.59 -18.14
N ASP A 108 9.51 -4.92 -19.02
CA ASP A 108 10.79 -4.33 -18.65
C ASP A 108 10.62 -3.15 -17.69
N ILE A 109 11.54 -3.03 -16.73
CA ILE A 109 11.55 -1.91 -15.77
C ILE A 109 12.51 -0.84 -16.26
N ALA A 110 11.99 0.32 -16.64
CA ALA A 110 12.80 1.42 -17.17
C ALA A 110 13.76 1.98 -16.12
N ASN A 111 14.98 2.31 -16.51
CA ASN A 111 15.97 2.98 -15.67
C ASN A 111 15.67 4.48 -15.59
N GLY A 112 15.68 5.02 -14.37
CA GLY A 112 15.38 6.44 -14.11
C GLY A 112 13.94 6.85 -14.48
N GLY A 113 13.11 5.88 -14.88
CA GLY A 113 11.73 6.07 -15.30
C GLY A 113 10.75 5.34 -14.39
N THR A 114 9.50 5.39 -14.82
CA THR A 114 8.40 4.71 -14.14
C THR A 114 7.78 3.67 -15.06
N THR A 115 7.72 2.42 -14.62
CA THR A 115 7.05 1.33 -15.33
C THR A 115 5.78 0.97 -14.57
N VAL A 116 4.63 1.10 -15.23
CA VAL A 116 3.31 0.87 -14.61
C VAL A 116 2.89 -0.58 -14.80
N PHE A 117 2.68 -1.29 -13.71
CA PHE A 117 2.10 -2.63 -13.69
C PHE A 117 0.60 -2.52 -13.39
N THR A 118 -0.23 -2.84 -14.38
CA THR A 118 -1.69 -2.87 -14.21
C THR A 118 -2.10 -4.18 -13.56
N LEU A 119 -2.77 -4.09 -12.41
CA LEU A 119 -3.15 -5.23 -11.58
C LEU A 119 -4.65 -5.55 -11.69
N GLY A 120 -5.44 -4.56 -12.07
CA GLY A 120 -6.89 -4.66 -12.07
C GLY A 120 -7.43 -4.96 -10.66
N SER A 121 -8.27 -6.01 -10.56
CA SER A 121 -8.83 -6.44 -9.26
C SER A 121 -7.94 -7.44 -8.50
N GLN A 122 -6.72 -7.68 -8.94
CA GLN A 122 -5.87 -8.73 -8.39
C GLN A 122 -5.26 -8.39 -7.02
N MET A 123 -5.20 -7.11 -6.64
CA MET A 123 -4.61 -6.69 -5.37
C MET A 123 -5.62 -5.97 -4.49
N ILE A 124 -6.06 -6.68 -3.44
CA ILE A 124 -6.84 -6.11 -2.34
C ILE A 124 -6.03 -6.27 -1.07
N LEU A 125 -5.73 -5.16 -0.41
CA LEU A 125 -5.07 -5.13 0.88
C LEU A 125 -6.11 -5.13 1.99
N THR A 126 -6.12 -6.14 2.82
CA THR A 126 -6.97 -6.15 4.01
C THR A 126 -6.45 -5.16 5.05
N ARG A 127 -7.32 -4.31 5.55
CA ARG A 127 -7.03 -3.32 6.58
C ARG A 127 -6.28 -3.94 7.77
N GLY A 128 -5.21 -3.26 8.18
CA GLY A 128 -4.40 -3.65 9.34
C GLY A 128 -3.45 -4.83 9.10
N THR A 129 -3.52 -5.50 7.96
CA THR A 129 -2.57 -6.55 7.59
C THR A 129 -1.40 -5.99 6.78
N VAL A 130 -0.29 -6.72 6.76
CA VAL A 130 0.87 -6.44 5.92
C VAL A 130 0.84 -7.37 4.72
N ALA A 131 0.89 -6.80 3.52
CA ALA A 131 1.13 -7.56 2.29
C ALA A 131 2.54 -7.25 1.78
N VAL A 132 3.22 -8.27 1.27
CA VAL A 132 4.59 -8.12 0.75
C VAL A 132 4.54 -8.12 -0.77
N VAL A 133 5.09 -7.05 -1.36
CA VAL A 133 5.29 -6.93 -2.80
C VAL A 133 6.78 -7.09 -3.08
N ASP A 134 7.12 -8.14 -3.82
CA ASP A 134 8.47 -8.42 -4.27
C ASP A 134 8.65 -7.99 -5.73
N VAL A 135 9.78 -7.39 -6.02
CA VAL A 135 10.18 -6.99 -7.38
C VAL A 135 11.25 -7.94 -7.89
N TYR A 136 10.97 -8.59 -9.00
CA TYR A 136 11.89 -9.48 -9.69
C TYR A 136 12.19 -8.97 -11.09
N SER A 137 13.36 -9.27 -11.61
CA SER A 137 13.70 -9.19 -13.02
C SER A 137 14.91 -10.06 -13.34
N ASP A 138 15.26 -10.16 -14.59
CA ASP A 138 16.53 -10.76 -14.97
C ASP A 138 17.68 -9.75 -14.74
N ALA A 139 18.87 -10.24 -14.39
CA ALA A 139 20.10 -9.44 -14.27
C ALA A 139 20.67 -9.14 -15.66
N LYS A 140 19.81 -8.54 -16.51
CA LYS A 140 20.06 -8.12 -17.88
C LYS A 140 19.52 -6.73 -18.12
N THR A 141 20.02 -6.06 -19.14
CA THR A 141 19.47 -4.78 -19.60
C THR A 141 18.08 -5.01 -20.21
N ALA A 142 17.24 -3.98 -20.28
CA ALA A 142 15.93 -4.06 -20.94
C ALA A 142 16.00 -4.53 -22.42
N ALA A 143 17.16 -4.43 -23.06
CA ALA A 143 17.40 -4.97 -24.39
C ALA A 143 17.89 -6.44 -24.38
N GLY A 144 17.89 -7.12 -23.22
CA GLY A 144 18.34 -8.50 -23.05
C GLY A 144 19.86 -8.70 -23.07
N ALA A 145 20.65 -7.62 -23.09
CA ALA A 145 22.12 -7.70 -23.07
C ALA A 145 22.63 -7.93 -21.63
N SER A 146 23.79 -8.59 -21.52
CA SER A 146 24.46 -8.86 -20.25
C SER A 146 24.82 -7.56 -19.52
N MET A 147 24.65 -7.55 -18.21
CA MET A 147 25.16 -6.49 -17.34
C MET A 147 26.67 -6.58 -17.19
N THR A 148 27.32 -5.45 -16.93
CA THR A 148 28.76 -5.40 -16.65
C THR A 148 29.01 -5.58 -15.16
N ASN A 149 30.07 -6.32 -14.83
CA ASN A 149 30.49 -6.48 -13.43
C ASN A 149 30.73 -5.12 -12.74
N GLY A 150 30.26 -4.99 -11.49
CA GLY A 150 30.37 -3.78 -10.69
C GLY A 150 29.20 -2.79 -10.87
N GLN A 151 28.24 -3.07 -11.73
CA GLN A 151 27.01 -2.27 -11.82
C GLN A 151 26.15 -2.48 -10.58
N THR A 152 25.48 -1.41 -10.15
CA THR A 152 24.56 -1.43 -9.01
C THR A 152 23.13 -1.22 -9.51
N VAL A 153 22.20 -1.93 -8.91
CA VAL A 153 20.76 -1.84 -9.20
C VAL A 153 20.01 -1.52 -7.91
N LEU A 154 19.19 -0.49 -7.97
CA LEU A 154 18.23 -0.14 -6.92
C LEU A 154 16.83 -0.14 -7.54
N VAL A 155 15.88 -0.79 -6.90
CA VAL A 155 14.47 -0.76 -7.31
C VAL A 155 13.61 -0.06 -6.27
N GLY A 156 12.57 0.60 -6.73
CA GLY A 156 11.55 1.23 -5.90
C GLY A 156 10.16 0.91 -6.41
N VAL A 157 9.16 1.02 -5.54
CA VAL A 157 7.75 0.91 -5.89
C VAL A 157 6.97 2.08 -5.32
N SER A 158 5.94 2.50 -6.05
CA SER A 158 4.99 3.53 -5.61
C SER A 158 3.61 3.21 -6.15
N VAL A 159 2.59 3.81 -5.55
CA VAL A 159 1.20 3.73 -6.00
C VAL A 159 0.67 5.16 -6.07
N ALA A 160 0.04 5.52 -7.17
CA ALA A 160 -0.60 6.82 -7.30
C ALA A 160 -1.95 6.81 -6.57
N VAL A 161 -2.34 7.95 -6.01
CA VAL A 161 -3.66 8.14 -5.36
C VAL A 161 -4.81 7.71 -6.28
N ALA A 162 -4.71 8.05 -7.56
CA ALA A 162 -5.72 7.71 -8.57
C ALA A 162 -5.89 6.20 -8.80
N ASP A 163 -4.89 5.39 -8.44
CA ASP A 163 -4.88 3.94 -8.63
C ASP A 163 -5.29 3.17 -7.36
N THR A 164 -5.82 3.87 -6.36
CA THR A 164 -6.26 3.31 -5.09
C THR A 164 -7.73 3.60 -4.84
N GLU A 165 -8.44 2.67 -4.23
CA GLU A 165 -9.85 2.82 -3.87
C GLU A 165 -10.16 2.03 -2.59
N GLY A 166 -10.75 2.70 -1.59
CA GLY A 166 -11.28 2.04 -0.40
C GLY A 166 -12.46 1.14 -0.76
N VAL A 167 -12.41 -0.13 -0.39
CA VAL A 167 -13.39 -1.14 -0.85
C VAL A 167 -14.80 -0.84 -0.37
N LYS A 168 -14.96 -0.27 0.82
CA LYS A 168 -16.27 0.08 1.40
C LYS A 168 -16.61 1.55 1.25
N SER A 169 -15.61 2.41 1.41
CA SER A 169 -15.82 3.86 1.34
C SER A 169 -15.92 4.37 -0.09
N GLY A 170 -15.24 3.73 -1.05
CA GLY A 170 -15.05 4.25 -2.41
C GLY A 170 -14.10 5.44 -2.49
N ASP A 171 -13.46 5.80 -1.37
CA ASP A 171 -12.53 6.93 -1.31
C ASP A 171 -11.19 6.56 -1.95
N ARG A 172 -10.62 7.52 -2.64
CA ARG A 172 -9.23 7.45 -3.13
C ARG A 172 -8.30 8.17 -2.13
N ILE A 173 -7.07 7.67 -1.98
CA ILE A 173 -6.09 8.21 -1.01
C ILE A 173 -5.03 9.04 -1.70
#